data_3754c3f67cb04d60d5269eb5b0648a21
#
_entry.id   3754c3f67cb04d60d5269eb5b0648a21
#
_cell.length_a   1.000
_cell.length_b   1.000
_cell.length_c   1.000
_cell.angle_alpha   90.00
_cell.angle_beta   90.00
_cell.angle_gamma   90.00
#
_symmetry.space_group_name_H-M   'P 1'
#
loop_
_entity.id
_entity.type
_entity.pdbx_description
1 polymer ?
#
loop_
_entity_poly.entity_id
_entity_poly.type
_entity_poly.pdbx_seq_one_letter_code
_entity_poly.pdbx_strand_id
1 'polypeptide(L)'
;CSMDTDMDALFAQLSDVACSAGRFVMFDLKKYLPVLGAVCQKNCFDATVAAYLLNPLKNDYTYEDVAREQLGLMIDDKADEWTKSCYEAYTAYAASEKLMEKLKEEQMDRLFLEIEMPLVFTLFDMEQAGVRIEAEELKKYGEQLGEQIVQLESEIYEMAGENFNIN
;
A
#
# COMPACT_ATOMS: atom_id res chain seq x y z
N CYS A 1 25.32 18.39 -15.88
CA CYS A 1 24.88 19.21 -14.75
C CYS A 1 24.39 18.27 -13.67
N SER A 2 25.20 18.06 -12.62
CA SER A 2 24.72 17.45 -11.37
C SER A 2 23.80 18.49 -10.72
N MET A 3 22.52 18.28 -10.77
CA MET A 3 21.63 18.97 -9.86
C MET A 3 21.82 18.31 -8.49
N ASP A 4 22.62 18.89 -7.62
CA ASP A 4 22.49 18.68 -6.19
C ASP A 4 21.13 19.29 -5.79
N THR A 5 20.07 18.53 -6.02
CA THR A 5 18.76 18.94 -5.57
C THR A 5 18.71 18.61 -4.09
N ASP A 6 18.56 19.64 -3.27
CA ASP A 6 18.30 19.49 -1.84
C ASP A 6 16.97 18.76 -1.70
N MET A 7 17.04 17.48 -1.36
CA MET A 7 15.86 16.60 -1.27
C MET A 7 14.90 17.10 -0.19
N ASP A 8 15.41 17.65 0.91
CA ASP A 8 14.56 18.18 1.99
C ASP A 8 13.77 19.41 1.51
N ALA A 9 14.42 20.29 0.74
CA ALA A 9 13.75 21.44 0.13
C ALA A 9 12.71 21.01 -0.90
N LEU A 10 12.99 19.97 -1.69
CA LEU A 10 12.04 19.42 -2.66
C LEU A 10 10.81 18.82 -1.96
N PHE A 11 11.01 18.04 -0.91
CA PHE A 11 9.90 17.45 -0.15
C PHE A 11 9.06 18.50 0.58
N ALA A 12 9.68 19.56 1.12
CA ALA A 12 8.96 20.69 1.70
C ALA A 12 8.07 21.38 0.66
N GLN A 13 8.59 21.64 -0.55
CA GLN A 13 7.81 22.22 -1.65
C GLN A 13 6.67 21.28 -2.08
N LEU A 14 6.91 19.99 -2.17
CA LEU A 14 5.87 19.01 -2.53
C LEU A 14 4.76 18.96 -1.47
N SER A 15 5.10 19.02 -0.19
CA SER A 15 4.15 19.12 0.91
C SER A 15 3.28 20.38 0.82
N ASP A 16 3.88 21.53 0.53
CA ASP A 16 3.16 22.79 0.36
C ASP A 16 2.20 22.72 -0.84
N VAL A 17 2.63 22.14 -1.96
CA VAL A 17 1.78 21.93 -3.14
C VAL A 17 0.65 20.96 -2.80
N ALA A 18 0.92 19.85 -2.11
CA ALA A 18 -0.10 18.88 -1.71
C ALA A 18 -1.15 19.49 -0.79
N CYS A 19 -0.74 20.39 0.12
CA CYS A 19 -1.66 21.10 1.01
C CYS A 19 -2.50 22.17 0.31
N SER A 20 -1.95 22.83 -0.71
CA SER A 20 -2.63 23.91 -1.45
C SER A 20 -3.47 23.38 -2.62
N ALA A 21 -3.21 22.18 -3.11
CA ALA A 21 -3.96 21.57 -4.20
C ALA A 21 -5.40 21.26 -3.76
N GLY A 22 -6.35 21.47 -4.65
CA GLY A 22 -7.74 21.06 -4.42
C GLY A 22 -7.91 19.54 -4.31
N ARG A 23 -6.97 18.78 -4.90
CA ARG A 23 -6.89 17.32 -4.84
C ARG A 23 -5.44 16.88 -5.05
N PHE A 24 -4.94 16.04 -4.17
CA PHE A 24 -3.63 15.41 -4.25
C PHE A 24 -3.81 13.91 -4.43
N VAL A 25 -3.40 13.38 -5.56
CA VAL A 25 -3.63 11.98 -5.94
C VAL A 25 -2.30 11.26 -6.08
N MET A 26 -2.22 10.05 -5.53
CA MET A 26 -1.07 9.17 -5.71
C MET A 26 -1.46 7.71 -5.47
N PHE A 27 -0.55 6.79 -5.77
CA PHE A 27 -0.59 5.40 -5.36
C PHE A 27 0.13 5.23 -4.03
N ASP A 28 -0.35 4.33 -3.17
CA ASP A 28 0.28 3.95 -1.90
C ASP A 28 0.65 5.16 -1.02
N LEU A 29 -0.29 6.08 -0.81
CA LEU A 29 -0.07 7.32 -0.06
C LEU A 29 0.66 7.08 1.27
N LYS A 30 0.28 6.04 2.02
CA LYS A 30 0.88 5.73 3.32
C LYS A 30 2.40 5.57 3.25
N LYS A 31 2.92 4.96 2.19
CA LYS A 31 4.35 4.74 1.96
C LYS A 31 5.15 6.05 1.88
N TYR A 32 4.53 7.11 1.37
CA TYR A 32 5.18 8.38 1.13
C TYR A 32 4.95 9.43 2.22
N LEU A 33 4.04 9.19 3.17
CA LEU A 33 3.79 10.11 4.30
C LEU A 33 5.04 10.46 5.11
N PRO A 34 6.02 9.54 5.33
CA PRO A 34 7.26 9.91 6.03
C PRO A 34 8.05 11.03 5.37
N VAL A 35 8.01 11.12 4.04
CA VAL A 35 8.73 12.13 3.23
C VAL A 35 7.87 13.35 2.93
N LEU A 36 6.57 13.17 2.77
CA LEU A 36 5.64 14.27 2.51
C LEU A 36 5.38 15.13 3.74
N GLY A 37 5.59 14.57 4.94
CA GLY A 37 5.30 15.29 6.18
C GLY A 37 3.80 15.58 6.37
N ALA A 38 3.48 16.77 6.83
CA ALA A 38 2.10 17.17 7.07
C ALA A 38 1.39 17.50 5.74
N VAL A 39 0.51 16.62 5.29
CA VAL A 39 -0.36 16.84 4.13
C VAL A 39 -1.80 17.10 4.58
N CYS A 40 -2.57 17.81 3.76
CA CYS A 40 -3.98 18.04 4.03
C CYS A 40 -4.78 16.77 3.73
N GLN A 41 -5.13 15.99 4.74
CA GLN A 41 -5.84 14.71 4.61
C GLN A 41 -7.09 14.79 3.73
N LYS A 42 -7.85 15.89 3.84
CA LYS A 42 -9.11 16.10 3.09
C LYS A 42 -8.91 16.20 1.58
N ASN A 43 -7.70 16.57 1.14
CA ASN A 43 -7.37 16.73 -0.27
C ASN A 43 -6.70 15.49 -0.87
N CYS A 44 -6.34 14.52 -0.03
CA CYS A 44 -5.65 13.32 -0.48
C CYS A 44 -6.61 12.30 -1.08
N PHE A 45 -6.13 11.60 -2.10
CA PHE A 45 -6.81 10.50 -2.76
C PHE A 45 -5.77 9.40 -3.05
N ASP A 46 -5.94 8.24 -2.43
CA ASP A 46 -5.11 7.08 -2.69
C ASP A 46 -5.76 6.20 -3.77
N ALA A 47 -5.11 6.12 -4.94
CA ALA A 47 -5.62 5.36 -6.07
C ALA A 47 -5.57 3.84 -5.83
N THR A 48 -4.61 3.36 -5.01
CA THR A 48 -4.51 1.95 -4.62
C THR A 48 -5.70 1.54 -3.75
N VAL A 49 -6.04 2.35 -2.74
CA VAL A 49 -7.18 2.09 -1.86
C VAL A 49 -8.50 2.13 -2.64
N ALA A 50 -8.66 3.09 -3.55
CA ALA A 50 -9.83 3.18 -4.42
C ALA A 50 -9.97 1.94 -5.33
N ALA A 51 -8.88 1.49 -5.93
CA ALA A 51 -8.86 0.30 -6.76
C ALA A 51 -9.13 -0.99 -5.96
N TYR A 52 -8.60 -1.07 -4.73
CA TYR A 52 -8.87 -2.18 -3.82
C TYR A 52 -10.35 -2.29 -3.47
N LEU A 53 -11.01 -1.21 -3.13
CA LEU A 53 -12.43 -1.23 -2.81
C LEU A 53 -13.29 -1.73 -3.98
N LEU A 54 -12.93 -1.33 -5.21
CA LEU A 54 -13.68 -1.74 -6.40
C LEU A 54 -13.45 -3.21 -6.79
N ASN A 55 -12.33 -3.82 -6.40
CA ASN A 55 -12.07 -5.23 -6.68
C ASN A 55 -11.14 -5.84 -5.61
N PRO A 56 -11.65 -6.22 -4.43
CA PRO A 56 -10.84 -6.68 -3.31
C PRO A 56 -10.25 -8.09 -3.48
N LEU A 57 -10.55 -8.76 -4.61
CA LEU A 57 -10.08 -10.13 -4.87
C LEU A 57 -8.71 -10.20 -5.53
N LYS A 58 -8.11 -9.07 -5.87
CA LYS A 58 -6.77 -9.00 -6.43
C LYS A 58 -5.71 -9.06 -5.32
N ASN A 59 -4.55 -9.60 -5.66
CA ASN A 59 -3.40 -9.62 -4.76
C ASN A 59 -2.60 -8.32 -4.80
N ASP A 60 -2.72 -7.55 -5.90
CA ASP A 60 -1.91 -6.38 -6.17
C ASP A 60 -2.69 -5.32 -6.95
N TYR A 61 -2.36 -4.05 -6.74
CA TYR A 61 -3.05 -2.89 -7.33
C TYR A 61 -2.02 -1.90 -7.90
N THR A 62 -1.22 -2.37 -8.84
CA THR A 62 -0.19 -1.57 -9.48
C THR A 62 -0.77 -0.47 -10.37
N TYR A 63 0.01 0.58 -10.63
CA TYR A 63 -0.43 1.64 -11.54
C TYR A 63 -0.63 1.13 -12.97
N GLU A 64 0.10 0.08 -13.39
CA GLU A 64 -0.07 -0.59 -14.69
C GLU A 64 -1.45 -1.26 -14.79
N ASP A 65 -1.88 -1.93 -13.72
CA ASP A 65 -3.20 -2.54 -13.67
C ASP A 65 -4.31 -1.50 -13.71
N VAL A 66 -4.18 -0.45 -12.92
CA VAL A 66 -5.14 0.66 -12.91
C VAL A 66 -5.17 1.37 -14.28
N ALA A 67 -4.01 1.60 -14.93
CA ALA A 67 -3.94 2.16 -16.27
C ALA A 67 -4.71 1.30 -17.28
N ARG A 68 -4.50 -0.01 -17.25
CA ARG A 68 -5.17 -0.96 -18.13
C ARG A 68 -6.68 -0.99 -17.89
N GLU A 69 -7.11 -1.11 -16.64
CA GLU A 69 -8.50 -1.34 -16.27
C GLU A 69 -9.37 -0.09 -16.31
N GLN A 70 -8.81 1.05 -15.92
CA GLN A 70 -9.56 2.30 -15.84
C GLN A 70 -9.38 3.18 -17.07
N LEU A 71 -8.21 3.15 -17.69
CA LEU A 71 -7.87 4.03 -18.82
C LEU A 71 -7.78 3.31 -20.16
N GLY A 72 -7.70 1.96 -20.17
CA GLY A 72 -7.47 1.18 -21.39
C GLY A 72 -6.05 1.35 -21.95
N LEU A 73 -5.10 1.78 -21.11
CA LEU A 73 -3.72 2.02 -21.49
C LEU A 73 -2.84 0.81 -21.19
N MET A 74 -1.92 0.51 -22.10
CA MET A 74 -0.85 -0.46 -21.90
C MET A 74 0.42 0.31 -21.60
N ILE A 75 1.02 0.04 -20.45
CA ILE A 75 2.28 0.66 -20.02
C ILE A 75 3.44 -0.19 -20.54
N ASP A 76 4.49 0.47 -21.03
CA ASP A 76 5.73 -0.22 -21.44
C ASP A 76 6.56 -0.56 -20.19
N ASP A 77 6.65 -1.85 -19.86
CA ASP A 77 7.41 -2.39 -18.74
C ASP A 77 8.93 -2.21 -18.88
N LYS A 78 9.42 -1.96 -20.11
CA LYS A 78 10.83 -1.71 -20.42
C LYS A 78 11.22 -0.24 -20.35
N ALA A 79 10.30 0.64 -20.03
CA ALA A 79 10.59 2.06 -19.85
C ALA A 79 11.61 2.28 -18.72
N ASP A 80 12.39 3.34 -18.82
CA ASP A 80 13.31 3.76 -17.76
C ASP A 80 12.53 4.26 -16.52
N GLU A 81 13.22 4.31 -15.37
CA GLU A 81 12.62 4.69 -14.08
C GLU A 81 11.91 6.06 -14.09
N TRP A 82 12.48 7.02 -14.81
CA TRP A 82 11.87 8.34 -14.92
C TRP A 82 10.55 8.28 -15.70
N THR A 83 10.53 7.57 -16.81
CA THR A 83 9.33 7.37 -17.63
C THR A 83 8.26 6.60 -16.84
N LYS A 84 8.63 5.58 -16.06
CA LYS A 84 7.72 4.85 -15.18
C LYS A 84 7.08 5.76 -14.14
N SER A 85 7.88 6.63 -13.49
CA SER A 85 7.35 7.61 -12.53
C SER A 85 6.37 8.59 -13.20
N CYS A 86 6.62 8.98 -14.44
CA CYS A 86 5.68 9.81 -15.21
C CYS A 86 4.37 9.06 -15.53
N TYR A 87 4.47 7.78 -15.88
CA TYR A 87 3.28 6.93 -16.10
C TYR A 87 2.47 6.76 -14.83
N GLU A 88 3.12 6.52 -13.70
CA GLU A 88 2.46 6.39 -12.40
C GLU A 88 1.71 7.69 -12.04
N ALA A 89 2.39 8.83 -12.10
CA ALA A 89 1.78 10.13 -11.82
C ALA A 89 0.61 10.45 -12.74
N TYR A 90 0.76 10.19 -14.04
CA TYR A 90 -0.30 10.39 -15.03
C TYR A 90 -1.49 9.46 -14.74
N THR A 91 -1.23 8.19 -14.46
CA THR A 91 -2.28 7.20 -14.17
C THR A 91 -3.04 7.56 -12.90
N ALA A 92 -2.34 7.95 -11.83
CA ALA A 92 -2.96 8.41 -10.60
C ALA A 92 -3.95 9.55 -10.88
N TYR A 93 -3.49 10.58 -11.60
CA TYR A 93 -4.32 11.73 -11.96
C TYR A 93 -5.50 11.35 -12.83
N ALA A 94 -5.24 10.69 -13.97
CA ALA A 94 -6.27 10.41 -14.98
C ALA A 94 -7.30 9.36 -14.54
N ALA A 95 -6.90 8.38 -13.71
CA ALA A 95 -7.81 7.36 -13.20
C ALA A 95 -8.65 7.84 -12.02
N SER A 96 -8.21 8.86 -11.28
CA SER A 96 -8.84 9.27 -10.04
C SER A 96 -10.32 9.66 -10.16
N GLU A 97 -10.70 10.31 -11.26
CA GLU A 97 -12.10 10.68 -11.52
C GLU A 97 -12.94 9.44 -11.81
N LYS A 98 -12.45 8.56 -12.68
CA LYS A 98 -13.15 7.30 -13.02
C LYS A 98 -13.29 6.36 -11.84
N LEU A 99 -12.24 6.26 -11.00
CA LEU A 99 -12.30 5.49 -9.76
C LEU A 99 -13.38 6.06 -8.82
N MET A 100 -13.43 7.38 -8.65
CA MET A 100 -14.45 8.01 -7.82
C MET A 100 -15.87 7.86 -8.40
N GLU A 101 -16.04 7.94 -9.73
CA GLU A 101 -17.33 7.68 -10.38
C GLU A 101 -17.81 6.26 -10.09
N LYS A 102 -16.96 5.26 -10.27
CA LYS A 102 -17.27 3.85 -9.96
C LYS A 102 -17.57 3.62 -8.48
N LEU A 103 -16.81 4.24 -7.56
CA LEU A 103 -17.11 4.16 -6.14
C LEU A 103 -18.49 4.71 -5.81
N LYS A 104 -18.94 5.78 -6.49
CA LYS A 104 -20.29 6.30 -6.34
C LYS A 104 -21.36 5.38 -6.92
N GLU A 105 -21.11 4.78 -8.09
CA GLU A 105 -22.02 3.80 -8.71
C GLU A 105 -22.23 2.60 -7.79
N GLU A 106 -21.17 2.12 -7.13
CA GLU A 106 -21.21 1.02 -6.18
C GLU A 106 -21.61 1.45 -4.75
N GLN A 107 -21.92 2.72 -4.52
CA GLN A 107 -22.28 3.31 -3.22
C GLN A 107 -21.19 3.15 -2.14
N MET A 108 -19.94 3.12 -2.55
CA MET A 108 -18.76 2.98 -1.68
C MET A 108 -17.97 4.30 -1.50
N ASP A 109 -18.41 5.40 -2.10
CA ASP A 109 -17.75 6.70 -2.02
C ASP A 109 -17.66 7.22 -0.57
N ARG A 110 -18.70 7.00 0.25
CA ARG A 110 -18.67 7.36 1.68
C ARG A 110 -17.71 6.46 2.46
N LEU A 111 -17.69 5.16 2.19
CA LEU A 111 -16.72 4.23 2.78
C LEU A 111 -15.30 4.71 2.49
N PHE A 112 -15.01 5.01 1.23
CA PHE A 112 -13.71 5.51 0.81
C PHE A 112 -13.31 6.81 1.49
N LEU A 113 -14.21 7.84 1.46
CA LEU A 113 -13.88 9.19 1.94
C LEU A 113 -13.90 9.34 3.46
N GLU A 114 -14.84 8.66 4.14
CA GLU A 114 -15.10 8.84 5.56
C GLU A 114 -14.39 7.81 6.45
N ILE A 115 -13.98 6.66 5.88
CA ILE A 115 -13.36 5.57 6.63
C ILE A 115 -11.97 5.24 6.08
N GLU A 116 -11.86 4.78 4.83
CA GLU A 116 -10.61 4.26 4.30
C GLU A 116 -9.52 5.33 4.17
N MET A 117 -9.84 6.49 3.63
CA MET A 117 -8.86 7.56 3.52
C MET A 117 -8.36 8.08 4.88
N PRO A 118 -9.21 8.36 5.89
CA PRO A 118 -8.73 8.65 7.25
C PRO A 118 -7.92 7.51 7.88
N LEU A 119 -8.27 6.25 7.58
CA LEU A 119 -7.59 5.08 8.10
C LEU A 119 -6.14 4.99 7.62
N VAL A 120 -5.83 5.41 6.37
CA VAL A 120 -4.46 5.49 5.85
C VAL A 120 -3.54 6.27 6.81
N PHE A 121 -3.99 7.42 7.29
CA PHE A 121 -3.23 8.28 8.21
C PHE A 121 -3.15 7.67 9.61
N THR A 122 -4.27 7.12 10.11
CA THR A 122 -4.29 6.46 11.42
C THR A 122 -3.32 5.27 11.46
N LEU A 123 -3.31 4.44 10.42
CA LEU A 123 -2.38 3.32 10.32
C LEU A 123 -0.93 3.79 10.22
N PHE A 124 -0.68 4.86 9.49
CA PHE A 124 0.64 5.48 9.45
C PHE A 124 1.11 5.91 10.84
N ASP A 125 0.27 6.64 11.58
CA ASP A 125 0.59 7.11 12.94
C ASP A 125 0.85 5.94 13.88
N MET A 126 0.06 4.86 13.79
CA MET A 126 0.25 3.64 14.58
C MET A 126 1.58 2.96 14.25
N GLU A 127 1.95 2.87 12.97
CA GLU A 127 3.23 2.32 12.53
C GLU A 127 4.42 3.15 13.02
N GLN A 128 4.30 4.48 13.00
CA GLN A 128 5.33 5.38 13.54
C GLN A 128 5.48 5.26 15.06
N ALA A 129 4.38 5.13 15.78
CA ALA A 129 4.39 4.93 17.23
C ALA A 129 5.00 3.57 17.62
N GLY A 130 4.82 2.58 16.74
CA GLY A 130 5.27 1.22 16.98
C GLY A 130 4.45 0.50 18.07
N VAL A 131 4.80 -0.77 18.31
CA VAL A 131 4.18 -1.60 19.33
C VAL A 131 5.29 -2.17 20.22
N ARG A 132 5.12 -2.02 21.53
CA ARG A 132 6.02 -2.68 22.47
C ARG A 132 5.73 -4.18 22.51
N ILE A 133 6.74 -4.99 22.27
CA ILE A 133 6.66 -6.45 22.38
C ILE A 133 7.53 -6.94 23.53
N GLU A 134 7.06 -7.96 24.24
CA GLU A 134 7.83 -8.66 25.26
C GLU A 134 8.62 -9.78 24.56
N ALA A 135 9.86 -9.45 24.14
CA ALA A 135 10.68 -10.32 23.29
C ALA A 135 10.96 -11.70 23.91
N GLU A 136 11.17 -11.75 25.24
CA GLU A 136 11.42 -13.00 25.97
C GLU A 136 10.19 -13.92 25.98
N GLU A 137 8.99 -13.36 26.17
CA GLU A 137 7.76 -14.15 26.14
C GLU A 137 7.47 -14.67 24.71
N LEU A 138 7.74 -13.85 23.68
CA LEU A 138 7.60 -14.27 22.29
C LEU A 138 8.57 -15.41 21.95
N LYS A 139 9.82 -15.31 22.41
CA LYS A 139 10.83 -16.36 22.25
C LYS A 139 10.42 -17.66 22.91
N LYS A 140 10.00 -17.60 24.18
CA LYS A 140 9.51 -18.75 24.94
C LYS A 140 8.31 -19.43 24.27
N TYR A 141 7.38 -18.62 23.74
CA TYR A 141 6.24 -19.15 22.99
C TYR A 141 6.68 -19.81 21.68
N GLY A 142 7.66 -19.24 20.98
CA GLY A 142 8.26 -19.83 19.77
C GLY A 142 8.94 -21.18 20.06
N GLU A 143 9.66 -21.30 21.18
CA GLU A 143 10.28 -22.56 21.63
C GLU A 143 9.20 -23.63 21.90
N GLN A 144 8.12 -23.28 22.61
CA GLN A 144 7.00 -24.19 22.86
C GLN A 144 6.32 -24.67 21.58
N LEU A 145 6.10 -23.77 20.62
CA LEU A 145 5.55 -24.14 19.31
C LEU A 145 6.50 -25.06 18.53
N GLY A 146 7.80 -24.79 18.59
CA GLY A 146 8.81 -25.64 17.96
C GLY A 146 8.79 -27.08 18.50
N GLU A 147 8.71 -27.25 19.82
CA GLU A 147 8.58 -28.58 20.46
C GLU A 147 7.29 -29.29 20.00
N GLN A 148 6.17 -28.59 19.95
CA GLN A 148 4.90 -29.17 19.50
C GLN A 148 4.96 -29.58 18.01
N ILE A 149 5.59 -28.79 17.15
CA ILE A 149 5.78 -29.13 15.73
C ILE A 149 6.58 -30.43 15.61
N VAL A 150 7.73 -30.53 16.28
CA VAL A 150 8.55 -31.75 16.25
C VAL A 150 7.80 -32.99 16.74
N GLN A 151 6.99 -32.82 17.77
CA GLN A 151 6.17 -33.93 18.26
C GLN A 151 5.11 -34.35 17.24
N LEU A 152 4.39 -33.40 16.66
CA LEU A 152 3.37 -33.68 15.65
C LEU A 152 3.96 -34.31 14.38
N GLU A 153 5.12 -33.83 13.93
CA GLU A 153 5.84 -34.43 12.81
C GLU A 153 6.19 -35.90 13.09
N SER A 154 6.68 -36.20 14.28
CA SER A 154 6.99 -37.57 14.69
C SER A 154 5.77 -38.48 14.68
N GLU A 155 4.64 -38.00 15.25
CA GLU A 155 3.36 -38.72 15.23
C GLU A 155 2.85 -38.96 13.81
N ILE A 156 2.97 -37.99 12.91
CA ILE A 156 2.58 -38.13 11.49
C ILE A 156 3.43 -39.18 10.79
N TYR A 157 4.77 -39.16 10.96
CA TYR A 157 5.66 -40.15 10.37
C TYR A 157 5.40 -41.57 10.91
N GLU A 158 5.12 -41.71 12.20
CA GLU A 158 4.74 -42.99 12.79
C GLU A 158 3.43 -43.53 12.19
N MET A 159 2.42 -42.67 12.03
CA MET A 159 1.15 -43.07 11.43
C MET A 159 1.26 -43.38 9.94
N ALA A 160 2.11 -42.67 9.20
CA ALA A 160 2.35 -42.89 7.78
C ALA A 160 3.23 -44.13 7.50
N GLY A 161 4.06 -44.56 8.47
CA GLY A 161 5.02 -45.63 8.32
C GLY A 161 6.25 -45.30 7.47
N GLU A 162 6.38 -44.06 7.01
CA GLU A 162 7.50 -43.56 6.22
C GLU A 162 7.72 -42.06 6.43
N ASN A 163 8.93 -41.59 6.18
CA ASN A 163 9.26 -40.17 6.18
C ASN A 163 9.02 -39.58 4.80
N PHE A 164 8.31 -38.44 4.73
CA PHE A 164 8.02 -37.69 3.51
C PHE A 164 8.13 -36.19 3.76
N ASN A 165 8.10 -35.38 2.71
CA ASN A 165 8.08 -33.94 2.86
C ASN A 165 6.70 -33.47 3.30
N ILE A 166 6.62 -32.91 4.51
CA ILE A 166 5.38 -32.45 5.15
C ILE A 166 5.00 -31.01 4.76
N ASN A 167 5.96 -30.24 4.18
CA ASN A 167 5.81 -28.84 3.78
C ASN A 167 5.37 -28.70 2.31
#